data_b41afe92b838e18c90e11145dfb5cacd
#
_entry.id   b41afe92b838e18c90e11145dfb5cacd
#
_cell.length_a   1.000
_cell.length_b   1.000
_cell.length_c   1.000
_cell.angle_alpha   90.00
_cell.angle_beta   90.00
_cell.angle_gamma   90.00
#
_symmetry.space_group_name_H-M   'P 1'
#
loop_
_entity.id
_entity.type
_entity.pdbx_description
1 polymer ?
#
loop_
_entity_poly.entity_id
_entity_poly.type
_entity_poly.pdbx_seq_one_letter_code
_entity_poly.pdbx_strand_id
1 'polypeptide(L)'
;MKSAYIFPIVGTILFLFFNLYVYKSLSARFASYKNFGAFRPALILLCVVLAIFDAIFFAGFAPSVSFKNELLYKVCVFCAAVTLSLFFLCLAYDVLSAATHVAKFSENRRKFLKTSIDVTFVIMTFSYLFKGFFNALKQPKITECEIKIRNLARELNFAVISDVHLGEFLKKEFLQGVVARINSLSFDALLIVGDMFDLRSDELGDILQPLEAIKKPIFFVAGNHEYYRGDASGLIKAMQALGVRVLQNESVEFEGLNLMGVHDLSGFRFGYMQPDLSAALAQADPDKPKILLAHQPKYVVDFVRDEVDLCICGHTHAGQIFPWTLLVLLSQKYLYGLYNDGLKQIYVSSGVGFWGPPIRVFADAEIALLKLRKA
;
A
#
# COMPACT_ATOMS: atom_id res chain seq x y z
N MET A 1 -8.44 0.54 25.30
CA MET A 1 -9.78 0.54 24.70
C MET A 1 -10.18 1.86 24.02
N LYS A 2 -9.99 3.05 24.62
CA LYS A 2 -10.42 4.34 24.01
C LYS A 2 -9.73 4.66 22.67
N SER A 3 -8.46 4.27 22.45
CA SER A 3 -7.72 4.56 21.22
C SER A 3 -8.20 3.76 19.99
N ALA A 4 -8.82 2.60 20.19
CA ALA A 4 -9.28 1.74 19.10
C ALA A 4 -10.47 2.31 18.31
N TYR A 5 -11.22 3.24 18.90
CA TYR A 5 -12.34 3.91 18.23
C TYR A 5 -11.96 5.24 17.57
N ILE A 6 -10.75 5.74 17.80
CA ILE A 6 -10.30 7.03 17.23
C ILE A 6 -10.27 6.96 15.70
N PHE A 7 -9.65 5.93 15.15
CA PHE A 7 -9.53 5.78 13.69
C PHE A 7 -10.90 5.69 12.99
N PRO A 8 -11.84 4.83 13.41
CA PRO A 8 -13.20 4.81 12.86
C PRO A 8 -13.90 6.16 12.91
N ILE A 9 -13.86 6.85 14.05
CA ILE A 9 -14.55 8.13 14.25
C ILE A 9 -13.94 9.21 13.36
N VAL A 10 -12.61 9.37 13.40
CA VAL A 10 -11.90 10.39 12.61
C VAL A 10 -12.06 10.12 11.12
N GLY A 11 -11.95 8.87 10.68
CA GLY A 11 -12.18 8.48 9.28
C GLY A 11 -13.58 8.79 8.81
N THR A 12 -14.61 8.47 9.61
CA THR A 12 -16.00 8.79 9.28
C THR A 12 -16.20 10.30 9.13
N ILE A 13 -15.73 11.09 10.10
CA ILE A 13 -15.88 12.57 10.07
C ILE A 13 -15.16 13.14 8.83
N LEU A 14 -13.96 12.68 8.55
CA LEU A 14 -13.17 13.12 7.39
C LEU A 14 -13.88 12.82 6.07
N PHE A 15 -14.42 11.62 5.90
CA PHE A 15 -15.12 11.22 4.69
C PHE A 15 -16.48 11.91 4.53
N LEU A 16 -17.19 12.19 5.62
CA LEU A 16 -18.35 13.06 5.59
C LEU A 16 -18.01 14.47 5.10
N PHE A 17 -16.88 15.02 5.57
CA PHE A 17 -16.37 16.30 5.06
C PHE A 17 -16.04 16.22 3.57
N PHE A 18 -15.40 15.15 3.08
CA PHE A 18 -15.11 14.94 1.67
C PHE A 18 -16.39 14.89 0.83
N ASN A 19 -17.42 14.17 1.26
CA ASN A 19 -18.71 14.10 0.57
C ASN A 19 -19.41 15.46 0.52
N LEU A 20 -19.38 16.23 1.60
CA LEU A 20 -19.92 17.60 1.62
C LEU A 20 -19.16 18.54 0.67
N TYR A 21 -17.85 18.42 0.63
CA TYR A 21 -17.01 19.18 -0.29
C TYR A 21 -17.33 18.82 -1.74
N VAL A 22 -17.37 17.53 -2.09
CA VAL A 22 -17.73 17.03 -3.43
C VAL A 22 -19.09 17.58 -3.85
N TYR A 23 -20.11 17.45 -2.98
CA TYR A 23 -21.44 18.01 -3.26
C TYR A 23 -21.40 19.53 -3.56
N LYS A 24 -20.71 20.31 -2.72
CA LYS A 24 -20.61 21.77 -2.90
C LYS A 24 -19.87 22.13 -4.19
N SER A 25 -18.73 21.51 -4.46
CA SER A 25 -17.93 21.74 -5.65
C SER A 25 -18.70 21.41 -6.93
N LEU A 26 -19.30 20.20 -7.00
CA LEU A 26 -20.07 19.79 -8.16
C LEU A 26 -21.35 20.64 -8.35
N SER A 27 -22.05 20.99 -7.27
CA SER A 27 -23.23 21.85 -7.33
C SER A 27 -22.89 23.24 -7.85
N ALA A 28 -21.83 23.87 -7.34
CA ALA A 28 -21.38 25.19 -7.81
C ALA A 28 -20.96 25.16 -9.29
N ARG A 29 -20.27 24.08 -9.70
CA ARG A 29 -19.78 23.88 -11.07
C ARG A 29 -20.91 23.77 -12.07
N PHE A 30 -21.89 22.91 -11.79
CA PHE A 30 -22.97 22.58 -12.73
C PHE A 30 -24.20 23.50 -12.61
N ALA A 31 -24.25 24.40 -11.60
CA ALA A 31 -25.36 25.34 -11.41
C ALA A 31 -25.67 26.22 -12.63
N SER A 32 -24.67 26.53 -13.46
CA SER A 32 -24.83 27.35 -14.67
C SER A 32 -25.48 26.62 -15.86
N TYR A 33 -25.62 25.29 -15.78
CA TYR A 33 -26.24 24.50 -16.84
C TYR A 33 -27.75 24.45 -16.66
N LYS A 34 -28.50 24.71 -17.74
CA LYS A 34 -29.97 24.86 -17.75
C LYS A 34 -30.74 23.72 -17.05
N ASN A 35 -30.23 22.48 -17.19
CA ASN A 35 -30.92 21.29 -16.68
C ASN A 35 -30.39 20.81 -15.32
N PHE A 36 -29.49 21.57 -14.67
CA PHE A 36 -28.88 21.15 -13.41
C PHE A 36 -29.92 20.92 -12.30
N GLY A 37 -31.00 21.73 -12.26
CA GLY A 37 -32.07 21.56 -11.28
C GLY A 37 -32.70 20.15 -11.29
N ALA A 38 -32.80 19.52 -12.47
CA ALA A 38 -33.30 18.16 -12.60
C ALA A 38 -32.27 17.09 -12.14
N PHE A 39 -30.96 17.36 -12.25
CA PHE A 39 -29.90 16.44 -11.84
C PHE A 39 -29.48 16.59 -10.38
N ARG A 40 -29.79 17.72 -9.74
CA ARG A 40 -29.41 18.00 -8.35
C ARG A 40 -29.89 16.95 -7.35
N PRO A 41 -31.14 16.40 -7.41
CA PRO A 41 -31.56 15.33 -6.52
C PRO A 41 -30.71 14.05 -6.67
N ALA A 42 -30.32 13.69 -7.91
CA ALA A 42 -29.45 12.55 -8.15
C ALA A 42 -28.05 12.74 -7.57
N LEU A 43 -27.50 13.98 -7.65
CA LEU A 43 -26.23 14.32 -7.01
C LEU A 43 -26.31 14.23 -5.48
N ILE A 44 -27.40 14.71 -4.88
CA ILE A 44 -27.65 14.56 -3.44
C ILE A 44 -27.71 13.09 -3.05
N LEU A 45 -28.49 12.30 -3.79
CA LEU A 45 -28.63 10.88 -3.54
C LEU A 45 -27.25 10.16 -3.62
N LEU A 46 -26.46 10.48 -4.65
CA LEU A 46 -25.10 9.92 -4.79
C LEU A 46 -24.24 10.22 -3.55
N CYS A 47 -24.16 11.49 -3.14
CA CYS A 47 -23.34 11.88 -1.99
C CYS A 47 -23.85 11.28 -0.67
N VAL A 48 -25.18 11.12 -0.50
CA VAL A 48 -25.76 10.47 0.67
C VAL A 48 -25.42 8.98 0.69
N VAL A 49 -25.55 8.30 -0.44
CA VAL A 49 -25.21 6.87 -0.59
C VAL A 49 -23.72 6.66 -0.28
N LEU A 50 -22.84 7.47 -0.88
CA LEU A 50 -21.40 7.40 -0.59
C LEU A 50 -21.13 7.62 0.90
N ALA A 51 -21.70 8.66 1.53
CA ALA A 51 -21.51 8.96 2.93
C ALA A 51 -21.97 7.83 3.87
N ILE A 52 -23.08 7.16 3.56
CA ILE A 52 -23.56 6.01 4.33
C ILE A 52 -22.59 4.84 4.25
N PHE A 53 -22.15 4.46 3.04
CA PHE A 53 -21.23 3.34 2.87
C PHE A 53 -19.82 3.65 3.39
N ASP A 54 -19.35 4.90 3.31
CA ASP A 54 -18.11 5.35 3.94
C ASP A 54 -18.19 5.22 5.46
N ALA A 55 -19.30 5.63 6.07
CA ALA A 55 -19.50 5.48 7.51
C ALA A 55 -19.52 4.01 7.96
N ILE A 56 -20.19 3.13 7.18
CA ILE A 56 -20.20 1.68 7.42
C ILE A 56 -18.78 1.11 7.27
N PHE A 57 -18.01 1.54 6.25
CA PHE A 57 -16.62 1.12 6.04
C PHE A 57 -15.76 1.42 7.26
N PHE A 58 -15.76 2.67 7.74
CA PHE A 58 -14.97 3.04 8.91
C PHE A 58 -15.46 2.39 10.19
N ALA A 59 -16.78 2.19 10.35
CA ALA A 59 -17.32 1.45 11.49
C ALA A 59 -16.78 0.01 11.59
N GLY A 60 -16.49 -0.63 10.45
CA GLY A 60 -15.89 -1.96 10.38
C GLY A 60 -14.50 -2.08 11.01
N PHE A 61 -13.79 -0.97 11.23
CA PHE A 61 -12.53 -0.96 11.97
C PHE A 61 -12.71 -0.85 13.49
N ALA A 62 -13.94 -0.71 13.98
CA ALA A 62 -14.20 -0.73 15.41
C ALA A 62 -14.11 -2.18 15.93
N PRO A 63 -13.52 -2.42 17.13
CA PRO A 63 -13.32 -3.77 17.69
C PRO A 63 -14.59 -4.60 17.85
N SER A 64 -15.75 -3.94 17.93
CA SER A 64 -17.07 -4.57 18.12
C SER A 64 -17.79 -4.88 16.80
N VAL A 65 -17.23 -4.48 15.66
CA VAL A 65 -17.87 -4.63 14.36
C VAL A 65 -17.03 -5.53 13.46
N SER A 66 -17.67 -6.50 12.83
CA SER A 66 -17.05 -7.36 11.82
C SER A 66 -17.96 -7.41 10.60
N PHE A 67 -17.36 -7.28 9.42
CA PHE A 67 -18.09 -7.49 8.17
C PHE A 67 -18.36 -8.99 7.99
N LYS A 68 -19.62 -9.40 8.19
CA LYS A 68 -20.08 -10.78 7.91
C LYS A 68 -20.45 -11.00 6.44
N ASN A 69 -20.64 -9.93 5.69
CA ASN A 69 -21.06 -9.98 4.29
C ASN A 69 -19.97 -9.39 3.40
N GLU A 70 -19.33 -10.25 2.62
CA GLU A 70 -18.26 -9.91 1.69
C GLU A 70 -18.70 -8.87 0.65
N LEU A 71 -19.92 -9.00 0.11
CA LEU A 71 -20.42 -8.04 -0.88
C LEU A 71 -20.60 -6.65 -0.26
N LEU A 72 -21.16 -6.57 0.95
CA LEU A 72 -21.30 -5.29 1.67
C LEU A 72 -19.93 -4.64 1.89
N TYR A 73 -18.92 -5.42 2.34
CA TYR A 73 -17.57 -4.92 2.51
C TYR A 73 -17.02 -4.35 1.20
N LYS A 74 -17.12 -5.10 0.10
CA LYS A 74 -16.64 -4.67 -1.23
C LYS A 74 -17.31 -3.38 -1.70
N VAL A 75 -18.64 -3.25 -1.49
CA VAL A 75 -19.39 -2.04 -1.83
C VAL A 75 -18.90 -0.85 -0.98
N CYS A 76 -18.74 -1.02 0.33
CA CYS A 76 -18.26 0.03 1.22
C CYS A 76 -16.86 0.52 0.81
N VAL A 77 -15.94 -0.40 0.57
CA VAL A 77 -14.56 -0.07 0.15
C VAL A 77 -14.55 0.63 -1.21
N PHE A 78 -15.40 0.18 -2.15
CA PHE A 78 -15.54 0.84 -3.46
C PHE A 78 -16.09 2.28 -3.32
N CYS A 79 -17.10 2.49 -2.46
CA CYS A 79 -17.63 3.83 -2.18
C CYS A 79 -16.54 4.75 -1.60
N ALA A 80 -15.75 4.26 -0.64
CA ALA A 80 -14.63 5.01 -0.08
C ALA A 80 -13.60 5.40 -1.15
N ALA A 81 -13.31 4.48 -2.08
CA ALA A 81 -12.47 4.76 -3.24
C ALA A 81 -13.01 5.90 -4.11
N VAL A 82 -14.30 5.85 -4.41
CA VAL A 82 -14.99 6.87 -5.22
C VAL A 82 -14.99 8.23 -4.50
N THR A 83 -15.34 8.25 -3.21
CA THR A 83 -15.35 9.49 -2.41
C THR A 83 -13.98 10.15 -2.39
N LEU A 84 -12.92 9.40 -2.09
CA LEU A 84 -11.54 9.92 -2.04
C LEU A 84 -11.09 10.45 -3.40
N SER A 85 -11.38 9.71 -4.47
CA SER A 85 -11.03 10.11 -5.84
C SER A 85 -11.76 11.36 -6.28
N LEU A 86 -13.08 11.43 -6.04
CA LEU A 86 -13.88 12.62 -6.35
C LEU A 86 -13.42 13.84 -5.56
N PHE A 87 -13.07 13.67 -4.28
CA PHE A 87 -12.55 14.76 -3.46
C PHE A 87 -11.30 15.38 -4.09
N PHE A 88 -10.29 14.59 -4.44
CA PHE A 88 -9.06 15.10 -5.03
C PHE A 88 -9.26 15.69 -6.42
N LEU A 89 -10.10 15.07 -7.24
CA LEU A 89 -10.41 15.59 -8.57
C LEU A 89 -11.19 16.92 -8.49
N CYS A 90 -12.16 17.03 -7.57
CA CYS A 90 -12.86 18.30 -7.31
C CYS A 90 -11.91 19.39 -6.80
N LEU A 91 -11.02 19.05 -5.88
CA LEU A 91 -10.01 19.99 -5.36
C LEU A 91 -9.09 20.50 -6.48
N ALA A 92 -8.56 19.60 -7.30
CA ALA A 92 -7.72 19.98 -8.44
C ALA A 92 -8.48 20.86 -9.44
N TYR A 93 -9.75 20.52 -9.72
CA TYR A 93 -10.60 21.34 -10.58
C TYR A 93 -10.84 22.74 -9.99
N ASP A 94 -11.19 22.84 -8.71
CA ASP A 94 -11.51 24.12 -8.08
C ASP A 94 -10.30 25.05 -8.08
N VAL A 95 -9.08 24.51 -7.85
CA VAL A 95 -7.82 25.25 -8.00
C VAL A 95 -7.63 25.74 -9.44
N LEU A 96 -7.82 24.85 -10.44
CA LEU A 96 -7.69 25.21 -11.85
C LEU A 96 -8.73 26.25 -12.27
N SER A 97 -9.97 26.09 -11.83
CA SER A 97 -11.06 27.03 -12.10
C SER A 97 -10.77 28.40 -11.50
N ALA A 98 -10.28 28.46 -10.25
CA ALA A 98 -9.90 29.71 -9.60
C ALA A 98 -8.81 30.46 -10.40
N ALA A 99 -7.82 29.75 -10.93
CA ALA A 99 -6.76 30.33 -11.76
C ALA A 99 -7.33 30.97 -13.05
N THR A 100 -8.39 30.38 -13.65
CA THR A 100 -9.03 30.95 -14.85
C THR A 100 -9.84 32.24 -14.56
N HIS A 101 -10.26 32.44 -13.31
CA HIS A 101 -10.96 33.66 -12.90
C HIS A 101 -10.03 34.87 -12.76
N VAL A 102 -8.76 34.65 -12.43
CA VAL A 102 -7.75 35.74 -12.32
C VAL A 102 -7.35 36.28 -13.69
N ALA A 103 -7.43 35.48 -14.74
CA ALA A 103 -7.06 35.89 -16.08
C ALA A 103 -8.17 36.72 -16.78
N LYS A 104 -7.78 37.77 -17.49
CA LYS A 104 -8.71 38.63 -18.26
C LYS A 104 -9.07 37.95 -19.58
N PHE A 105 -10.16 37.19 -19.61
CA PHE A 105 -10.73 36.60 -20.81
C PHE A 105 -12.03 37.27 -21.24
N SER A 106 -12.30 37.28 -22.55
CA SER A 106 -13.62 37.66 -23.06
C SER A 106 -14.68 36.65 -22.59
N GLU A 107 -15.95 37.07 -22.54
CA GLU A 107 -17.04 36.22 -22.06
C GLU A 107 -17.15 34.86 -22.84
N ASN A 108 -17.01 34.92 -24.16
CA ASN A 108 -17.07 33.73 -25.01
C ASN A 108 -15.90 32.76 -24.74
N ARG A 109 -14.69 33.32 -24.56
CA ARG A 109 -13.52 32.49 -24.18
C ARG A 109 -13.70 31.88 -22.80
N ARG A 110 -14.27 32.59 -21.85
CA ARG A 110 -14.54 32.07 -20.50
C ARG A 110 -15.57 30.96 -20.53
N LYS A 111 -16.67 31.07 -21.30
CA LYS A 111 -17.65 30.01 -21.50
C LYS A 111 -17.02 28.78 -22.14
N PHE A 112 -16.23 28.96 -23.19
CA PHE A 112 -15.53 27.86 -23.85
C PHE A 112 -14.58 27.14 -22.90
N LEU A 113 -13.71 27.87 -22.17
CA LEU A 113 -12.78 27.31 -21.19
C LEU A 113 -13.53 26.54 -20.09
N LYS A 114 -14.60 27.11 -19.53
CA LYS A 114 -15.42 26.44 -18.53
C LYS A 114 -15.94 25.12 -19.05
N THR A 115 -16.60 25.11 -20.21
CA THR A 115 -17.16 23.88 -20.77
C THR A 115 -16.08 22.85 -21.07
N SER A 116 -14.95 23.27 -21.63
CA SER A 116 -13.81 22.36 -21.91
C SER A 116 -13.27 21.73 -20.62
N ILE A 117 -13.08 22.53 -19.55
CA ILE A 117 -12.60 22.03 -18.26
C ILE A 117 -13.65 21.09 -17.64
N ASP A 118 -14.95 21.40 -17.71
CA ASP A 118 -16.01 20.54 -17.18
C ASP A 118 -16.06 19.19 -17.90
N VAL A 119 -15.97 19.18 -19.24
CA VAL A 119 -15.91 17.93 -20.03
C VAL A 119 -14.65 17.14 -19.70
N THR A 120 -13.51 17.81 -19.64
CA THR A 120 -12.23 17.18 -19.25
C THR A 120 -12.32 16.54 -17.86
N PHE A 121 -12.93 17.25 -16.90
CA PHE A 121 -13.13 16.73 -15.55
C PHE A 121 -13.94 15.43 -15.55
N VAL A 122 -15.05 15.38 -16.29
CA VAL A 122 -15.88 14.17 -16.37
C VAL A 122 -15.08 13.01 -16.96
N ILE A 123 -14.39 13.26 -18.09
CA ILE A 123 -13.57 12.23 -18.75
C ILE A 123 -12.46 11.74 -17.81
N MET A 124 -11.76 12.68 -17.15
CA MET A 124 -10.69 12.34 -16.20
C MET A 124 -11.22 11.55 -15.01
N THR A 125 -12.39 11.89 -14.48
CA THR A 125 -13.00 11.17 -13.36
C THR A 125 -13.26 9.71 -13.72
N PHE A 126 -13.91 9.44 -14.84
CA PHE A 126 -14.16 8.07 -15.28
C PHE A 126 -12.85 7.34 -15.60
N SER A 127 -11.91 7.98 -16.30
CA SER A 127 -10.62 7.39 -16.64
C SER A 127 -9.79 7.07 -15.39
N TYR A 128 -9.79 7.97 -14.40
CA TYR A 128 -9.07 7.79 -13.14
C TYR A 128 -9.62 6.60 -12.34
N LEU A 129 -10.94 6.54 -12.16
CA LEU A 129 -11.59 5.45 -11.44
C LEU A 129 -11.42 4.11 -12.17
N PHE A 130 -11.71 4.07 -13.48
CA PHE A 130 -11.61 2.84 -14.27
C PHE A 130 -10.18 2.31 -14.31
N LYS A 131 -9.22 3.15 -14.69
CA LYS A 131 -7.80 2.76 -14.76
C LYS A 131 -7.25 2.40 -13.39
N GLY A 132 -7.61 3.15 -12.36
CA GLY A 132 -7.16 2.90 -10.98
C GLY A 132 -7.67 1.56 -10.46
N PHE A 133 -8.94 1.25 -10.68
CA PHE A 133 -9.55 -0.02 -10.30
C PHE A 133 -8.92 -1.19 -11.09
N PHE A 134 -8.80 -1.05 -12.42
CA PHE A 134 -8.18 -2.07 -13.24
C PHE A 134 -6.72 -2.36 -12.86
N ASN A 135 -5.94 -1.31 -12.56
CA ASN A 135 -4.55 -1.47 -12.13
C ASN A 135 -4.42 -2.15 -10.77
N ALA A 136 -5.36 -1.93 -9.84
CA ALA A 136 -5.34 -2.56 -8.53
C ALA A 136 -5.56 -4.08 -8.59
N LEU A 137 -6.42 -4.52 -9.52
CA LEU A 137 -6.77 -5.94 -9.69
C LEU A 137 -5.85 -6.69 -10.67
N LYS A 138 -4.99 -5.95 -11.38
CA LYS A 138 -4.06 -6.54 -12.32
C LYS A 138 -2.93 -7.25 -11.59
N GLN A 139 -2.45 -8.37 -12.16
CA GLN A 139 -1.25 -9.03 -11.68
C GLN A 139 -0.04 -8.08 -11.70
N PRO A 140 0.82 -8.10 -10.65
CA PRO A 140 1.93 -7.19 -10.50
C PRO A 140 2.95 -7.35 -11.65
N LYS A 141 3.62 -6.26 -12.01
CA LYS A 141 4.74 -6.29 -12.96
C LYS A 141 5.97 -6.95 -12.34
N ILE A 142 6.83 -7.52 -13.16
CA ILE A 142 8.18 -7.86 -12.75
C ILE A 142 9.05 -6.63 -12.98
N THR A 143 9.76 -6.18 -11.94
CA THR A 143 10.71 -5.06 -11.97
C THR A 143 12.06 -5.57 -11.57
N GLU A 144 13.07 -5.35 -12.40
CA GLU A 144 14.45 -5.73 -12.09
C GLU A 144 15.24 -4.53 -11.59
N CYS A 145 16.03 -4.74 -10.54
CA CYS A 145 16.91 -3.72 -9.99
C CYS A 145 18.28 -4.33 -9.66
N GLU A 146 19.34 -3.77 -10.23
CA GLU A 146 20.71 -4.16 -9.93
C GLU A 146 21.24 -3.32 -8.76
N ILE A 147 21.83 -3.99 -7.76
CA ILE A 147 22.30 -3.38 -6.52
C ILE A 147 23.73 -3.87 -6.29
N LYS A 148 24.66 -2.94 -6.19
CA LYS A 148 26.07 -3.25 -5.92
C LYS A 148 26.32 -3.34 -4.43
N ILE A 149 26.85 -4.48 -3.97
CA ILE A 149 27.14 -4.77 -2.57
C ILE A 149 28.63 -5.05 -2.41
N ARG A 150 29.25 -4.36 -1.43
CA ARG A 150 30.65 -4.59 -1.10
C ARG A 150 30.82 -5.94 -0.39
N ASN A 151 31.96 -6.56 -0.59
CA ASN A 151 32.32 -7.85 0.04
C ASN A 151 31.33 -8.98 -0.23
N LEU A 152 30.53 -8.90 -1.28
CA LEU A 152 29.60 -9.96 -1.67
C LEU A 152 30.39 -11.20 -2.13
N ALA A 153 30.18 -12.33 -1.47
CA ALA A 153 30.90 -13.56 -1.77
C ALA A 153 30.57 -14.07 -3.19
N ARG A 154 29.29 -14.11 -3.50
CA ARG A 154 28.76 -14.44 -4.84
C ARG A 154 27.59 -13.54 -5.22
N GLU A 155 27.33 -13.41 -6.50
CA GLU A 155 26.15 -12.70 -6.99
C GLU A 155 24.87 -13.48 -6.64
N LEU A 156 23.83 -12.77 -6.25
CA LEU A 156 22.55 -13.32 -5.80
C LEU A 156 21.39 -12.58 -6.46
N ASN A 157 20.31 -13.28 -6.68
CA ASN A 157 19.06 -12.70 -7.13
C ASN A 157 17.96 -12.99 -6.08
N PHE A 158 17.36 -11.96 -5.53
CA PHE A 158 16.20 -12.09 -4.65
C PHE A 158 14.92 -11.72 -5.37
N ALA A 159 13.94 -12.64 -5.38
CA ALA A 159 12.57 -12.25 -5.66
C ALA A 159 12.01 -11.59 -4.39
N VAL A 160 11.46 -10.40 -4.51
CA VAL A 160 10.91 -9.64 -3.38
C VAL A 160 9.46 -9.31 -3.64
N ILE A 161 8.62 -9.62 -2.66
CA ILE A 161 7.22 -9.18 -2.59
C ILE A 161 6.96 -8.56 -1.24
N SER A 162 6.01 -7.62 -1.18
CA SER A 162 5.47 -7.04 0.04
C SER A 162 4.02 -6.69 -0.16
N ASP A 163 3.31 -6.38 0.90
CA ASP A 163 1.99 -5.76 0.82
C ASP A 163 1.03 -6.56 -0.06
N VAL A 164 0.92 -7.86 0.22
CA VAL A 164 0.04 -8.78 -0.53
C VAL A 164 -1.41 -8.56 -0.15
N HIS A 165 -1.69 -8.28 1.15
CA HIS A 165 -3.02 -8.03 1.71
C HIS A 165 -4.04 -9.11 1.35
N LEU A 166 -3.65 -10.39 1.58
CA LEU A 166 -4.58 -11.50 1.40
C LEU A 166 -5.79 -11.33 2.33
N GLY A 167 -6.97 -11.32 1.74
CA GLY A 167 -8.21 -11.03 2.45
C GLY A 167 -9.44 -11.14 1.56
N GLU A 168 -10.42 -10.28 1.78
CA GLU A 168 -11.70 -10.31 1.09
C GLU A 168 -11.62 -10.06 -0.43
N PHE A 169 -10.63 -9.26 -0.89
CA PHE A 169 -10.43 -8.96 -2.30
C PHE A 169 -9.39 -9.85 -2.97
N LEU A 170 -8.23 -9.97 -2.35
CA LEU A 170 -7.08 -10.69 -2.88
C LEU A 170 -7.02 -12.06 -2.20
N LYS A 171 -7.49 -13.08 -2.90
CA LYS A 171 -7.63 -14.45 -2.40
C LYS A 171 -6.55 -15.37 -2.96
N LYS A 172 -6.73 -16.66 -2.76
CA LYS A 172 -5.83 -17.72 -3.19
C LYS A 172 -5.44 -17.62 -4.68
N GLU A 173 -6.40 -17.30 -5.55
CA GLU A 173 -6.17 -17.21 -7.00
C GLU A 173 -5.22 -16.06 -7.35
N PHE A 174 -5.30 -14.94 -6.62
CA PHE A 174 -4.35 -13.83 -6.78
C PHE A 174 -2.94 -14.27 -6.38
N LEU A 175 -2.78 -14.90 -5.21
CA LEU A 175 -1.49 -15.41 -4.75
C LEU A 175 -0.94 -16.48 -5.72
N GLN A 176 -1.79 -17.34 -6.26
CA GLN A 176 -1.40 -18.32 -7.26
C GLN A 176 -0.81 -17.66 -8.51
N GLY A 177 -1.41 -16.57 -8.99
CA GLY A 177 -0.90 -15.77 -10.09
C GLY A 177 0.46 -15.11 -9.76
N VAL A 178 0.61 -14.57 -8.54
CA VAL A 178 1.89 -14.01 -8.06
C VAL A 178 2.98 -15.08 -8.01
N VAL A 179 2.69 -16.24 -7.42
CA VAL A 179 3.64 -17.37 -7.31
C VAL A 179 4.03 -17.90 -8.69
N ALA A 180 3.10 -18.02 -9.62
CA ALA A 180 3.41 -18.45 -10.99
C ALA A 180 4.39 -17.49 -11.67
N ARG A 181 4.23 -16.17 -11.46
CA ARG A 181 5.16 -15.16 -11.98
C ARG A 181 6.54 -15.22 -11.29
N ILE A 182 6.57 -15.42 -9.97
CA ILE A 182 7.83 -15.62 -9.24
C ILE A 182 8.57 -16.83 -9.78
N ASN A 183 7.89 -17.96 -9.97
CA ASN A 183 8.50 -19.20 -10.49
C ASN A 183 9.00 -19.10 -11.95
N SER A 184 8.59 -18.06 -12.70
CA SER A 184 9.16 -17.77 -14.02
C SER A 184 10.49 -17.02 -13.97
N LEU A 185 10.93 -16.58 -12.77
CA LEU A 185 12.18 -15.87 -12.56
C LEU A 185 13.31 -16.82 -12.17
N SER A 186 14.54 -16.41 -12.43
CA SER A 186 15.74 -17.05 -11.87
C SER A 186 16.14 -16.32 -10.58
N PHE A 187 15.89 -16.92 -9.43
CA PHE A 187 16.18 -16.33 -8.13
C PHE A 187 16.74 -17.35 -7.15
N ASP A 188 17.42 -16.88 -6.11
CA ASP A 188 18.06 -17.70 -5.07
C ASP A 188 17.15 -17.86 -3.84
N ALA A 189 16.42 -16.81 -3.46
CA ALA A 189 15.43 -16.83 -2.37
C ALA A 189 14.28 -15.87 -2.66
N LEU A 190 13.10 -16.14 -2.07
CA LEU A 190 11.95 -15.24 -2.00
C LEU A 190 11.98 -14.50 -0.66
N LEU A 191 11.92 -13.18 -0.73
CA LEU A 191 11.81 -12.29 0.45
C LEU A 191 10.40 -11.70 0.49
N ILE A 192 9.67 -11.95 1.58
CA ILE A 192 8.33 -11.39 1.82
C ILE A 192 8.46 -10.33 2.90
N VAL A 193 8.27 -9.06 2.55
CA VAL A 193 8.60 -7.93 3.41
C VAL A 193 7.33 -7.30 3.98
N GLY A 194 6.59 -8.09 4.77
CA GLY A 194 5.43 -7.65 5.57
C GLY A 194 4.13 -7.47 4.81
N ASP A 195 3.08 -7.25 5.57
CA ASP A 195 1.70 -7.02 5.14
C ASP A 195 1.19 -8.11 4.17
N MET A 196 1.40 -9.37 4.57
CA MET A 196 0.93 -10.51 3.82
C MET A 196 -0.58 -10.70 3.99
N PHE A 197 -1.15 -10.31 5.15
CA PHE A 197 -2.49 -10.66 5.58
C PHE A 197 -3.35 -9.48 6.02
N ASP A 198 -4.62 -9.49 5.57
CA ASP A 198 -5.73 -8.72 6.15
C ASP A 198 -6.70 -9.65 6.93
N LEU A 199 -6.32 -10.89 7.17
CA LEU A 199 -7.06 -11.94 7.89
C LEU A 199 -6.40 -12.28 9.22
N ARG A 200 -7.13 -12.98 10.08
CA ARG A 200 -6.59 -13.66 11.26
C ARG A 200 -6.10 -15.05 10.88
N SER A 201 -5.26 -15.65 11.72
CA SER A 201 -4.72 -16.99 11.47
C SER A 201 -5.80 -18.08 11.39
N ASP A 202 -6.89 -17.94 12.12
CA ASP A 202 -8.05 -18.84 12.09
C ASP A 202 -8.96 -18.67 10.85
N GLU A 203 -8.76 -17.60 10.09
CA GLU A 203 -9.50 -17.28 8.85
C GLU A 203 -8.73 -17.70 7.57
N LEU A 204 -7.47 -18.12 7.68
CA LEU A 204 -6.60 -18.34 6.50
C LEU A 204 -7.06 -19.49 5.58
N GLY A 205 -7.64 -20.56 6.15
CA GLY A 205 -7.99 -21.74 5.34
C GLY A 205 -6.80 -22.24 4.52
N ASP A 206 -6.99 -22.38 3.21
CA ASP A 206 -5.99 -22.83 2.25
C ASP A 206 -5.37 -21.69 1.39
N ILE A 207 -5.58 -20.42 1.78
CA ILE A 207 -5.19 -19.25 1.01
C ILE A 207 -3.67 -19.18 0.75
N LEU A 208 -2.86 -19.79 1.63
CA LEU A 208 -1.40 -19.81 1.55
C LEU A 208 -0.85 -20.99 0.73
N GLN A 209 -1.68 -21.97 0.38
CA GLN A 209 -1.25 -23.18 -0.35
C GLN A 209 -0.39 -22.88 -1.61
N PRO A 210 -0.64 -21.81 -2.38
CA PRO A 210 0.21 -21.51 -3.54
C PRO A 210 1.69 -21.33 -3.21
N LEU A 211 2.06 -20.91 -1.98
CA LEU A 211 3.47 -20.76 -1.57
C LEU A 211 4.25 -22.10 -1.60
N GLU A 212 3.57 -23.24 -1.44
CA GLU A 212 4.21 -24.57 -1.51
C GLU A 212 4.83 -24.87 -2.88
N ALA A 213 4.41 -24.13 -3.93
CA ALA A 213 4.98 -24.26 -5.26
C ALA A 213 6.35 -23.54 -5.40
N ILE A 214 6.76 -22.73 -4.45
CA ILE A 214 8.09 -22.12 -4.38
C ILE A 214 9.06 -23.15 -3.81
N LYS A 215 10.08 -23.54 -4.60
CA LYS A 215 11.06 -24.55 -4.19
C LYS A 215 12.34 -23.95 -3.60
N LYS A 216 12.47 -22.63 -3.65
CA LYS A 216 13.59 -21.87 -3.09
C LYS A 216 13.27 -21.45 -1.65
N PRO A 217 14.29 -21.16 -0.83
CA PRO A 217 14.08 -20.61 0.51
C PRO A 217 13.16 -19.38 0.49
N ILE A 218 12.25 -19.30 1.47
CA ILE A 218 11.37 -18.17 1.66
C ILE A 218 11.69 -17.55 3.03
N PHE A 219 11.96 -16.25 3.03
CA PHE A 219 12.16 -15.45 4.25
C PHE A 219 11.03 -14.45 4.39
N PHE A 220 10.55 -14.25 5.61
CA PHE A 220 9.44 -13.37 5.92
C PHE A 220 9.74 -12.49 7.12
N VAL A 221 9.34 -11.23 7.06
CA VAL A 221 9.18 -10.34 8.21
C VAL A 221 7.74 -9.86 8.27
N ALA A 222 7.20 -9.69 9.48
CA ALA A 222 5.85 -9.16 9.66
C ALA A 222 5.80 -7.66 9.35
N GLY A 223 4.70 -7.20 8.76
CA GLY A 223 4.37 -5.78 8.62
C GLY A 223 3.34 -5.32 9.66
N ASN A 224 2.79 -4.13 9.47
CA ASN A 224 1.85 -3.56 10.44
C ASN A 224 0.46 -4.23 10.41
N HIS A 225 0.05 -4.80 9.27
CA HIS A 225 -1.24 -5.46 9.16
C HIS A 225 -1.33 -6.74 9.95
N GLU A 226 -0.22 -7.46 10.13
CA GLU A 226 -0.16 -8.63 11.01
C GLU A 226 -0.53 -8.26 12.46
N TYR A 227 -0.25 -7.03 12.91
CA TYR A 227 -0.58 -6.59 14.27
C TYR A 227 -2.01 -6.08 14.44
N TYR A 228 -2.62 -5.53 13.40
CA TYR A 228 -3.88 -4.77 13.52
C TYR A 228 -5.05 -5.60 14.06
N ARG A 229 -5.07 -6.90 13.81
CA ARG A 229 -6.10 -7.80 14.33
C ARG A 229 -5.70 -8.53 15.62
N GLY A 230 -4.54 -8.16 16.20
CA GLY A 230 -4.05 -8.74 17.47
C GLY A 230 -3.63 -10.20 17.37
N ASP A 231 -3.27 -10.68 16.19
CA ASP A 231 -2.97 -12.09 15.92
C ASP A 231 -1.63 -12.31 15.17
N ALA A 232 -0.69 -11.36 15.28
CA ALA A 232 0.60 -11.46 14.61
C ALA A 232 1.33 -12.79 14.90
N SER A 233 1.28 -13.25 16.14
CA SER A 233 1.91 -14.53 16.53
C SER A 233 1.27 -15.73 15.85
N GLY A 234 -0.06 -15.75 15.66
CA GLY A 234 -0.76 -16.81 14.93
C GLY A 234 -0.40 -16.83 13.45
N LEU A 235 -0.34 -15.65 12.81
CA LEU A 235 0.04 -15.49 11.41
C LEU A 235 1.49 -15.90 11.17
N ILE A 236 2.42 -15.54 12.06
CA ILE A 236 3.82 -15.97 12.01
C ILE A 236 3.92 -17.50 12.08
N LYS A 237 3.19 -18.13 13.01
CA LYS A 237 3.16 -19.61 13.13
C LYS A 237 2.61 -20.26 11.85
N ALA A 238 1.60 -19.66 11.21
CA ALA A 238 1.06 -20.18 9.96
C ALA A 238 2.12 -20.14 8.84
N MET A 239 2.91 -19.07 8.74
CA MET A 239 4.04 -18.99 7.79
C MET A 239 5.12 -20.04 8.13
N GLN A 240 5.48 -20.19 9.40
CA GLN A 240 6.47 -21.20 9.85
C GLN A 240 6.02 -22.63 9.54
N ALA A 241 4.74 -22.93 9.67
CA ALA A 241 4.17 -24.24 9.35
C ALA A 241 4.31 -24.62 7.87
N LEU A 242 4.44 -23.62 6.97
CA LEU A 242 4.74 -23.83 5.54
C LEU A 242 6.24 -23.91 5.23
N GLY A 243 7.10 -23.94 6.27
CA GLY A 243 8.55 -23.97 6.09
C GLY A 243 9.17 -22.61 5.76
N VAL A 244 8.42 -21.50 5.89
CA VAL A 244 8.95 -20.16 5.70
C VAL A 244 9.82 -19.77 6.90
N ARG A 245 11.03 -19.28 6.65
CA ARG A 245 11.88 -18.72 7.70
C ARG A 245 11.42 -17.31 8.05
N VAL A 246 10.81 -17.17 9.23
CA VAL A 246 10.36 -15.87 9.74
C VAL A 246 11.49 -15.24 10.56
N LEU A 247 11.94 -14.06 10.16
CA LEU A 247 13.00 -13.33 10.84
C LEU A 247 12.39 -12.37 11.88
N GLN A 248 12.76 -12.57 13.16
CA GLN A 248 12.17 -11.88 14.31
C GLN A 248 13.27 -11.24 15.18
N ASN A 249 13.75 -10.08 14.78
CA ASN A 249 14.93 -9.42 15.40
C ASN A 249 16.15 -10.33 15.40
N GLU A 250 16.39 -10.98 14.28
CA GLU A 250 17.46 -11.96 14.15
C GLU A 250 18.23 -11.81 12.83
N SER A 251 19.41 -12.39 12.79
CA SER A 251 20.22 -12.56 11.60
C SER A 251 20.42 -14.03 11.30
N VAL A 252 20.37 -14.39 10.02
CA VAL A 252 20.74 -15.71 9.53
C VAL A 252 21.77 -15.58 8.42
N GLU A 253 22.72 -16.49 8.39
CA GLU A 253 23.65 -16.55 7.27
C GLU A 253 22.94 -17.17 6.06
N PHE A 254 23.05 -16.52 4.91
CA PHE A 254 22.52 -17.01 3.64
C PHE A 254 23.51 -16.70 2.51
N GLU A 255 24.11 -17.78 1.95
CA GLU A 255 24.98 -17.68 0.77
C GLU A 255 26.12 -16.65 0.89
N GLY A 256 26.71 -16.54 2.08
CA GLY A 256 27.83 -15.63 2.35
C GLY A 256 27.45 -14.21 2.71
N LEU A 257 26.18 -13.94 3.04
CA LEU A 257 25.72 -12.68 3.59
C LEU A 257 24.87 -12.88 4.86
N ASN A 258 24.74 -11.83 5.66
CA ASN A 258 23.79 -11.76 6.77
C ASN A 258 22.45 -11.28 6.26
N LEU A 259 21.43 -12.15 6.25
CA LEU A 259 20.06 -11.76 6.01
C LEU A 259 19.38 -11.52 7.36
N MET A 260 19.08 -10.27 7.65
CA MET A 260 18.51 -9.83 8.92
C MET A 260 17.05 -9.46 8.76
N GLY A 261 16.27 -9.61 9.81
CA GLY A 261 14.90 -9.12 9.86
C GLY A 261 14.53 -8.59 11.22
N VAL A 262 13.74 -7.54 11.23
CA VAL A 262 13.20 -6.93 12.45
C VAL A 262 11.68 -6.97 12.45
N HIS A 263 11.09 -6.92 13.64
CA HIS A 263 9.67 -6.70 13.82
C HIS A 263 9.26 -5.32 13.30
N ASP A 264 7.95 -5.13 13.05
CA ASP A 264 7.43 -3.86 12.56
C ASP A 264 7.33 -2.78 13.65
N LEU A 265 7.37 -1.51 13.24
CA LEU A 265 7.15 -0.34 14.11
C LEU A 265 5.87 -0.41 14.93
N SER A 266 4.85 -1.11 14.42
CA SER A 266 3.58 -1.34 15.13
C SER A 266 3.78 -2.06 16.46
N GLY A 267 4.86 -2.83 16.62
CA GLY A 267 5.23 -3.45 17.89
C GLY A 267 5.37 -2.46 19.04
N PHE A 268 5.93 -1.26 18.79
CA PHE A 268 5.99 -0.20 19.80
C PHE A 268 4.58 0.29 20.21
N ARG A 269 3.68 0.47 19.23
CA ARG A 269 2.31 0.92 19.48
C ARG A 269 1.49 -0.11 20.25
N PHE A 270 1.65 -1.40 19.93
CA PHE A 270 0.87 -2.48 20.54
C PHE A 270 1.52 -3.07 21.78
N GLY A 271 2.79 -2.73 22.07
CA GLY A 271 3.52 -3.16 23.27
C GLY A 271 3.99 -4.62 23.25
N TYR A 272 4.03 -5.27 22.05
CA TYR A 272 4.55 -6.63 21.90
C TYR A 272 5.24 -6.79 20.54
N MET A 273 6.21 -7.74 20.46
CA MET A 273 7.01 -7.99 19.25
C MET A 273 7.59 -6.68 18.69
N GLN A 274 8.29 -5.94 19.57
CA GLN A 274 8.90 -4.65 19.20
C GLN A 274 10.14 -4.87 18.33
N PRO A 275 10.41 -3.98 17.36
CA PRO A 275 11.60 -4.09 16.54
C PRO A 275 12.87 -3.79 17.35
N ASP A 276 13.90 -4.63 17.15
CA ASP A 276 15.22 -4.50 17.80
C ASP A 276 16.33 -4.82 16.79
N LEU A 277 16.91 -3.77 16.22
CA LEU A 277 18.05 -3.91 15.30
C LEU A 277 19.29 -4.43 16.01
N SER A 278 19.49 -4.04 17.28
CA SER A 278 20.70 -4.43 18.04
C SER A 278 20.75 -5.95 18.26
N ALA A 279 19.59 -6.56 18.52
CA ALA A 279 19.47 -8.01 18.64
C ALA A 279 19.79 -8.73 17.32
N ALA A 280 19.37 -8.19 16.19
CA ALA A 280 19.68 -8.73 14.87
C ALA A 280 21.19 -8.56 14.53
N LEU A 281 21.76 -7.39 14.79
CA LEU A 281 23.17 -7.10 14.55
C LEU A 281 24.10 -7.96 15.42
N ALA A 282 23.73 -8.23 16.67
CA ALA A 282 24.52 -9.06 17.58
C ALA A 282 24.70 -10.52 17.08
N GLN A 283 23.84 -10.98 16.18
CA GLN A 283 23.88 -12.30 15.58
C GLN A 283 24.56 -12.31 14.19
N ALA A 284 24.85 -11.12 13.65
CA ALA A 284 25.43 -10.97 12.33
C ALA A 284 26.96 -11.14 12.36
N ASP A 285 27.52 -11.85 11.39
CA ASP A 285 28.95 -11.91 11.14
C ASP A 285 29.45 -10.50 10.71
N PRO A 286 30.38 -9.88 11.43
CA PRO A 286 30.86 -8.53 11.13
C PRO A 286 31.50 -8.41 9.73
N ASP A 287 32.11 -9.48 9.24
CA ASP A 287 32.87 -9.48 7.99
C ASP A 287 32.00 -9.70 6.73
N LYS A 288 30.73 -10.08 6.91
CA LYS A 288 29.80 -10.34 5.81
C LYS A 288 28.86 -9.15 5.56
N PRO A 289 28.45 -8.94 4.30
CA PRO A 289 27.44 -7.95 3.97
C PRO A 289 26.14 -8.16 4.74
N LYS A 290 25.48 -7.07 5.12
CA LYS A 290 24.27 -7.07 5.94
C LYS A 290 23.09 -6.56 5.13
N ILE A 291 22.12 -7.42 4.90
CA ILE A 291 20.85 -7.11 4.21
C ILE A 291 19.73 -7.16 5.25
N LEU A 292 19.05 -6.04 5.46
CA LEU A 292 17.97 -5.91 6.45
C LEU A 292 16.60 -5.90 5.77
N LEU A 293 15.71 -6.76 6.22
CA LEU A 293 14.29 -6.70 5.94
C LEU A 293 13.58 -5.93 7.05
N ALA A 294 12.99 -4.79 6.70
CA ALA A 294 12.21 -3.96 7.62
C ALA A 294 11.00 -3.40 6.86
N HIS A 295 9.80 -3.76 7.28
CA HIS A 295 8.60 -3.47 6.49
C HIS A 295 8.43 -1.97 6.17
N GLN A 296 8.56 -1.08 7.16
CA GLN A 296 8.35 0.37 6.98
C GLN A 296 9.66 1.11 6.70
N PRO A 297 9.76 1.92 5.62
CA PRO A 297 10.92 2.79 5.36
C PRO A 297 11.23 3.73 6.53
N LYS A 298 10.20 4.19 7.24
CA LYS A 298 10.36 5.03 8.43
C LYS A 298 11.23 4.38 9.51
N TYR A 299 11.15 3.05 9.69
CA TYR A 299 12.04 2.35 10.61
C TYR A 299 13.51 2.53 10.21
N VAL A 300 13.81 2.40 8.93
CA VAL A 300 15.16 2.57 8.40
C VAL A 300 15.65 4.00 8.63
N VAL A 301 14.80 5.00 8.40
CA VAL A 301 15.13 6.42 8.62
C VAL A 301 15.45 6.71 10.08
N ASP A 302 14.65 6.17 11.00
CA ASP A 302 14.73 6.51 12.42
C ASP A 302 15.82 5.71 13.16
N PHE A 303 16.05 4.43 12.80
CA PHE A 303 16.83 3.49 13.62
C PHE A 303 18.05 2.88 12.93
N VAL A 304 18.16 2.89 11.59
CA VAL A 304 19.27 2.27 10.86
C VAL A 304 20.30 3.32 10.44
N ARG A 305 21.58 3.07 10.72
CA ARG A 305 22.70 3.92 10.30
C ARG A 305 23.52 3.18 9.23
N ASP A 306 24.84 3.37 9.22
CA ASP A 306 25.74 2.83 8.20
C ASP A 306 26.22 1.39 8.49
N GLU A 307 25.62 0.72 9.48
CA GLU A 307 25.93 -0.67 9.85
C GLU A 307 25.28 -1.71 8.93
N VAL A 308 24.41 -1.30 8.01
CA VAL A 308 23.67 -2.16 7.07
C VAL A 308 23.96 -1.72 5.64
N ASP A 309 24.26 -2.65 4.76
CA ASP A 309 24.58 -2.36 3.35
C ASP A 309 23.35 -2.11 2.51
N LEU A 310 22.27 -2.90 2.72
CA LEU A 310 21.00 -2.77 2.01
C LEU A 310 19.82 -3.01 2.95
N CYS A 311 18.87 -2.09 2.93
CA CYS A 311 17.56 -2.27 3.56
C CYS A 311 16.51 -2.53 2.48
N ILE A 312 15.63 -3.51 2.70
CA ILE A 312 14.51 -3.84 1.81
C ILE A 312 13.22 -3.59 2.57
N CYS A 313 12.36 -2.71 2.01
CA CYS A 313 11.13 -2.25 2.64
C CYS A 313 9.91 -2.44 1.71
N GLY A 314 8.71 -2.33 2.29
CA GLY A 314 7.41 -2.26 1.62
C GLY A 314 6.60 -1.09 2.14
N HIS A 315 5.34 -1.34 2.56
CA HIS A 315 4.42 -0.46 3.28
C HIS A 315 3.85 0.71 2.50
N THR A 316 4.58 1.29 1.59
CA THR A 316 4.21 2.57 0.94
C THR A 316 3.21 2.42 -0.19
N HIS A 317 3.09 1.22 -0.79
CA HIS A 317 2.34 0.97 -2.02
C HIS A 317 2.63 1.95 -3.17
N ALA A 318 3.85 2.54 -3.21
CA ALA A 318 4.17 3.68 -4.07
C ALA A 318 3.17 4.85 -3.92
N GLY A 319 2.54 4.98 -2.74
CA GLY A 319 1.50 5.95 -2.43
C GLY A 319 0.11 5.60 -2.94
N GLN A 320 -0.07 4.46 -3.60
CA GLN A 320 -1.29 3.82 -4.09
C GLN A 320 -2.24 4.74 -4.88
N ILE A 321 -2.66 5.89 -4.32
CA ILE A 321 -3.66 6.81 -4.89
C ILE A 321 -3.07 8.23 -4.96
N PHE A 322 -2.75 8.72 -6.16
CA PHE A 322 -2.32 10.11 -6.32
C PHE A 322 -3.53 11.05 -6.08
N PRO A 323 -3.40 12.19 -5.35
CA PRO A 323 -2.17 12.76 -4.78
C PRO A 323 -1.87 12.35 -3.31
N TRP A 324 -2.56 11.34 -2.75
CA TRP A 324 -2.26 10.81 -1.42
C TRP A 324 -0.79 10.36 -1.28
N THR A 325 -0.19 9.98 -2.40
CA THR A 325 1.24 9.72 -2.58
C THR A 325 2.15 10.76 -1.90
N LEU A 326 1.76 12.05 -1.93
CA LEU A 326 2.55 13.13 -1.32
C LEU A 326 2.57 13.03 0.22
N LEU A 327 1.45 12.61 0.83
CA LEU A 327 1.38 12.41 2.28
C LEU A 327 2.19 11.19 2.70
N VAL A 328 2.15 10.10 1.91
CA VAL A 328 2.97 8.91 2.15
C VAL A 328 4.45 9.26 2.08
N LEU A 329 4.88 10.02 1.08
CA LEU A 329 6.26 10.49 0.94
C LEU A 329 6.71 11.32 2.15
N LEU A 330 5.87 12.24 2.63
CA LEU A 330 6.17 13.06 3.80
C LEU A 330 6.30 12.23 5.08
N SER A 331 5.51 11.14 5.22
CA SER A 331 5.53 10.30 6.42
C SER A 331 6.64 9.27 6.43
N GLN A 332 7.00 8.72 5.25
CA GLN A 332 7.94 7.59 5.11
C GLN A 332 9.32 7.99 4.58
N LYS A 333 9.51 9.23 4.09
CA LYS A 333 10.70 9.77 3.42
C LYS A 333 11.00 9.10 2.05
N TYR A 334 10.87 7.78 1.94
CA TYR A 334 11.10 7.01 0.71
C TYR A 334 9.80 6.40 0.23
N LEU A 335 9.55 6.43 -1.08
CA LEU A 335 8.27 6.02 -1.65
C LEU A 335 8.35 4.66 -2.34
N TYR A 336 9.18 4.49 -3.34
CA TYR A 336 9.46 3.22 -4.02
C TYR A 336 10.73 3.31 -4.87
N GLY A 337 11.35 2.15 -5.15
CA GLY A 337 12.59 2.05 -5.90
C GLY A 337 13.84 2.08 -5.02
N LEU A 338 14.99 2.24 -5.64
CA LEU A 338 16.30 2.23 -4.99
C LEU A 338 16.76 3.64 -4.63
N TYR A 339 17.19 3.80 -3.39
CA TYR A 339 17.78 5.04 -2.85
C TYR A 339 19.16 4.77 -2.26
N ASN A 340 20.03 5.79 -2.30
CA ASN A 340 21.29 5.82 -1.56
C ASN A 340 21.16 6.82 -0.40
N ASP A 341 21.45 6.39 0.81
CA ASP A 341 21.40 7.21 2.03
C ASP A 341 22.63 6.95 2.89
N GLY A 342 23.66 7.81 2.73
CA GLY A 342 24.98 7.58 3.31
C GLY A 342 25.68 6.40 2.66
N LEU A 343 26.14 5.45 3.46
CA LEU A 343 26.80 4.22 2.98
C LEU A 343 25.82 3.09 2.69
N LYS A 344 24.57 3.18 3.16
CA LYS A 344 23.53 2.16 2.94
C LYS A 344 22.68 2.44 1.71
N GLN A 345 22.16 1.39 1.14
CA GLN A 345 21.15 1.44 0.08
C GLN A 345 19.79 1.05 0.65
N ILE A 346 18.72 1.61 0.10
CA ILE A 346 17.35 1.32 0.56
C ILE A 346 16.51 1.03 -0.68
N TYR A 347 15.98 -0.18 -0.77
CA TYR A 347 14.99 -0.54 -1.77
C TYR A 347 13.61 -0.56 -1.12
N VAL A 348 12.68 0.19 -1.70
CA VAL A 348 11.28 0.21 -1.24
C VAL A 348 10.41 -0.40 -2.33
N SER A 349 9.78 -1.53 -2.04
CA SER A 349 8.83 -2.17 -2.94
C SER A 349 7.54 -1.37 -3.05
N SER A 350 6.95 -1.33 -4.24
CA SER A 350 5.62 -0.77 -4.44
C SER A 350 4.48 -1.72 -4.02
N GLY A 351 4.82 -2.93 -3.57
CA GLY A 351 3.87 -3.94 -3.15
C GLY A 351 3.17 -4.66 -4.30
N VAL A 352 2.72 -5.88 -4.07
CA VAL A 352 2.01 -6.71 -5.07
C VAL A 352 0.50 -6.54 -5.04
N GLY A 353 -0.09 -6.28 -3.85
CA GLY A 353 -1.51 -6.07 -3.63
C GLY A 353 -1.91 -4.62 -3.51
N PHE A 354 -2.96 -4.35 -2.78
CA PHE A 354 -3.42 -3.02 -2.39
C PHE A 354 -4.05 -3.08 -1.01
N TRP A 355 -4.01 -1.97 -0.30
CA TRP A 355 -4.68 -1.82 0.99
C TRP A 355 -5.93 -0.95 0.86
N GLY A 356 -7.01 -1.34 1.57
CA GLY A 356 -8.28 -0.60 1.58
C GLY A 356 -8.90 -0.48 0.20
N PRO A 357 -9.07 0.73 -0.36
CA PRO A 357 -9.70 0.93 -1.65
C PRO A 357 -8.97 0.24 -2.81
N PRO A 358 -9.65 -0.57 -3.66
CA PRO A 358 -9.06 -1.27 -4.79
C PRO A 358 -8.76 -0.32 -5.94
N ILE A 359 -7.92 0.68 -5.69
CA ILE A 359 -7.51 1.69 -6.69
C ILE A 359 -6.00 1.89 -6.59
N ARG A 360 -5.32 1.77 -7.74
CA ARG A 360 -3.91 2.15 -7.91
C ARG A 360 -3.77 3.15 -9.06
N VAL A 361 -3.38 4.39 -8.77
CA VAL A 361 -3.20 5.45 -9.76
C VAL A 361 -1.79 6.01 -9.65
N PHE A 362 -0.99 5.89 -10.73
CA PHE A 362 0.43 6.19 -10.80
C PHE A 362 1.29 5.39 -9.80
N ALA A 363 0.80 4.24 -9.38
CA ALA A 363 1.42 3.36 -8.40
C ALA A 363 1.22 1.90 -8.83
N ASP A 364 1.99 1.45 -9.82
CA ASP A 364 1.89 0.08 -10.32
C ASP A 364 2.35 -0.91 -9.25
N ALA A 365 1.66 -2.05 -9.16
CA ALA A 365 2.09 -3.18 -8.34
C ALA A 365 3.29 -3.90 -8.94
N GLU A 366 4.20 -4.40 -8.11
CA GLU A 366 5.42 -5.06 -8.58
C GLU A 366 5.77 -6.35 -7.81
N ILE A 367 6.40 -7.27 -8.52
CA ILE A 367 7.30 -8.29 -8.00
C ILE A 367 8.70 -7.81 -8.34
N ALA A 368 9.53 -7.50 -7.35
CA ALA A 368 10.87 -7.02 -7.61
C ALA A 368 11.87 -8.20 -7.71
N LEU A 369 12.73 -8.19 -8.73
CA LEU A 369 13.89 -9.05 -8.82
C LEU A 369 15.14 -8.20 -8.53
N LEU A 370 15.64 -8.29 -7.30
CA LEU A 370 16.83 -7.59 -6.86
C LEU A 370 18.07 -8.44 -7.21
N LYS A 371 18.90 -7.90 -8.12
CA LYS A 371 20.12 -8.55 -8.58
C LYS A 371 21.31 -7.96 -7.81
N LEU A 372 21.75 -8.66 -6.75
CA LEU A 372 22.92 -8.26 -5.99
C LEU A 372 24.18 -8.61 -6.78
N ARG A 373 25.02 -7.60 -7.01
CA ARG A 373 26.25 -7.69 -7.78
C ARG A 373 27.44 -7.21 -6.95
N LYS A 374 28.62 -7.70 -7.25
CA LYS A 374 29.85 -7.23 -6.60
C LYS A 374 30.09 -5.76 -6.93
N ALA A 375 30.41 -4.94 -5.89
CA ALA A 375 30.74 -3.53 -6.06
C ALA A 375 32.17 -3.35 -6.60
#